data_f956f155475b3226b45ab691b3f1a155
#
_entry.id   f956f155475b3226b45ab691b3f1a155
#
_cell.length_a   1.000
_cell.length_b   1.000
_cell.length_c   1.000
_cell.angle_alpha   90.00
_cell.angle_beta   90.00
_cell.angle_gamma   90.00
#
_symmetry.space_group_name_H-M   'P 1'
#
loop_
_entity.id
_entity.type
_entity.pdbx_description
1 polymer ?
#
loop_
_entity_poly.entity_id
_entity_poly.type
_entity_poly.pdbx_seq_one_letter_code
_entity_poly.pdbx_strand_id
1 'polypeptide(L)'
;WRKVNPSLGITVDIEKLRVACENAKQNPAEENLFRQLRLNQWVKQSVRWMPMDKWDKCAFPVDAEKLRGRTCYGGLDLSSTTDITAFVLVFPPLDESDKYQFLPFFWIPEDNFDQRVRRDHVPYDVWERQGFLYTTEGNVVHYGFIETFIEELGMKYNIKEIAFDRWGAVQ
;
A
#
# COMPACT_ATOMS: atom_id res chain seq x y z
N TRP A 1 1.30 15.84 -29.69
CA TRP A 1 0.66 14.59 -30.13
C TRP A 1 1.22 14.04 -31.46
N ARG A 2 1.47 14.89 -32.47
CA ARG A 2 2.00 14.44 -33.79
C ARG A 2 3.30 13.64 -33.69
N LYS A 3 4.20 13.99 -32.78
CA LYS A 3 5.49 13.30 -32.60
C LYS A 3 5.31 11.79 -32.28
N VAL A 4 4.29 11.45 -31.49
CA VAL A 4 4.03 10.07 -31.03
C VAL A 4 2.89 9.39 -31.79
N ASN A 5 2.15 10.15 -32.60
CA ASN A 5 1.09 9.66 -33.49
C ASN A 5 1.34 10.23 -34.91
N PRO A 6 2.27 9.64 -35.68
CA PRO A 6 2.65 10.16 -37.00
C PRO A 6 1.46 10.23 -37.99
N SER A 7 0.51 9.31 -37.84
CA SER A 7 -0.71 9.23 -38.67
C SER A 7 -1.89 10.05 -38.15
N LEU A 8 -1.63 10.99 -37.20
CA LEU A 8 -2.68 11.88 -36.69
C LEU A 8 -3.31 12.75 -37.76
N GLY A 9 -4.62 12.68 -37.90
CA GLY A 9 -5.39 13.35 -38.94
C GLY A 9 -5.51 12.53 -40.24
N ILE A 10 -4.90 11.34 -40.33
CA ILE A 10 -5.01 10.42 -41.47
C ILE A 10 -5.78 9.16 -41.03
N THR A 11 -5.17 8.32 -40.19
CA THR A 11 -5.78 7.11 -39.62
C THR A 11 -6.19 7.29 -38.17
N VAL A 12 -5.54 8.19 -37.46
CA VAL A 12 -5.88 8.54 -36.08
C VAL A 12 -6.69 9.84 -36.07
N ASP A 13 -7.94 9.74 -35.65
CA ASP A 13 -8.85 10.89 -35.54
C ASP A 13 -8.45 11.77 -34.37
N ILE A 14 -8.28 13.08 -34.66
CA ILE A 14 -7.84 14.08 -33.66
C ILE A 14 -8.90 14.32 -32.59
N GLU A 15 -10.19 14.27 -32.95
CA GLU A 15 -11.28 14.50 -31.99
C GLU A 15 -11.41 13.32 -31.03
N LYS A 16 -11.26 12.10 -31.51
CA LYS A 16 -11.21 10.90 -30.66
C LYS A 16 -10.04 10.96 -29.69
N LEU A 17 -8.90 11.47 -30.12
CA LEU A 17 -7.75 11.64 -29.25
C LEU A 17 -7.97 12.71 -28.18
N ARG A 18 -8.67 13.81 -28.53
CA ARG A 18 -9.07 14.86 -27.58
C ARG A 18 -10.02 14.33 -26.51
N VAL A 19 -11.07 13.64 -26.90
CA VAL A 19 -12.02 13.03 -25.98
C VAL A 19 -11.31 12.07 -25.04
N ALA A 20 -10.44 11.20 -25.57
CA ALA A 20 -9.66 10.29 -24.73
C ALA A 20 -8.75 11.03 -23.75
N CYS A 21 -8.18 12.19 -24.16
CA CYS A 21 -7.37 13.03 -23.28
C CYS A 21 -8.20 13.66 -22.15
N GLU A 22 -9.38 14.18 -22.46
CA GLU A 22 -10.24 14.78 -21.43
C GLU A 22 -10.76 13.72 -20.44
N ASN A 23 -11.14 12.53 -20.94
CA ASN A 23 -11.50 11.43 -20.06
C ASN A 23 -10.36 11.03 -19.13
N ALA A 24 -9.14 10.92 -19.67
CA ALA A 24 -7.97 10.61 -18.87
C ALA A 24 -7.59 11.66 -17.82
N LYS A 25 -7.93 12.93 -18.05
CA LYS A 25 -7.76 14.00 -17.05
C LYS A 25 -8.77 13.89 -15.90
N GLN A 26 -9.99 13.43 -16.21
CA GLN A 26 -11.08 13.30 -15.24
C GLN A 26 -11.04 11.97 -14.47
N ASN A 27 -10.53 10.91 -15.11
CA ASN A 27 -10.47 9.58 -14.55
C ASN A 27 -9.01 9.11 -14.37
N PRO A 28 -8.47 9.12 -13.14
CA PRO A 28 -7.10 8.70 -12.86
C PRO A 28 -6.78 7.26 -13.31
N ALA A 29 -7.78 6.36 -13.35
CA ALA A 29 -7.59 4.98 -13.82
C ALA A 29 -7.28 4.91 -15.33
N GLU A 30 -7.82 5.84 -16.13
CA GLU A 30 -7.60 5.90 -17.58
C GLU A 30 -6.32 6.68 -17.96
N GLU A 31 -5.78 7.51 -17.06
CA GLU A 31 -4.62 8.36 -17.35
C GLU A 31 -3.40 7.53 -17.80
N ASN A 32 -3.09 6.46 -17.08
CA ASN A 32 -1.94 5.63 -17.41
C ASN A 32 -2.10 4.93 -18.76
N LEU A 33 -3.29 4.42 -19.03
CA LEU A 33 -3.62 3.79 -20.31
C LEU A 33 -3.50 4.79 -21.48
N PHE A 34 -4.00 6.01 -21.30
CA PHE A 34 -3.85 7.09 -22.26
C PHE A 34 -2.37 7.45 -22.52
N ARG A 35 -1.59 7.60 -21.45
CA ARG A 35 -0.14 7.89 -21.53
C ARG A 35 0.61 6.80 -22.28
N GLN A 36 0.34 5.54 -21.96
CA GLN A 36 0.98 4.38 -22.58
C GLN A 36 0.59 4.25 -24.06
N LEU A 37 -0.71 4.20 -24.36
CA LEU A 37 -1.21 3.85 -25.70
C LEU A 37 -1.27 5.05 -26.66
N ARG A 38 -1.41 6.28 -26.16
CA ARG A 38 -1.58 7.48 -26.99
C ARG A 38 -0.39 8.41 -26.99
N LEU A 39 0.43 8.38 -25.92
CA LEU A 39 1.62 9.21 -25.81
C LEU A 39 2.92 8.44 -25.85
N ASN A 40 2.87 7.09 -25.94
CA ASN A 40 4.03 6.18 -25.92
C ASN A 40 4.97 6.47 -24.73
N GLN A 41 4.37 6.72 -23.56
CA GLN A 41 5.09 6.97 -22.32
C GLN A 41 5.15 5.71 -21.47
N TRP A 42 6.31 5.46 -20.88
CA TRP A 42 6.43 4.42 -19.85
C TRP A 42 5.61 4.82 -18.62
N VAL A 43 4.81 3.90 -18.11
CA VAL A 43 4.02 4.06 -16.88
C VAL A 43 4.40 2.96 -15.90
N LYS A 44 4.46 3.29 -14.62
CA LYS A 44 4.83 2.33 -13.56
C LYS A 44 3.71 1.33 -13.26
N GLN A 45 2.45 1.65 -13.61
CA GLN A 45 1.26 0.85 -13.32
C GLN A 45 0.30 0.93 -14.51
N SER A 46 -0.37 -0.18 -14.84
CA SER A 46 -1.41 -0.20 -15.88
C SER A 46 -2.69 0.51 -15.43
N VAL A 47 -3.06 0.32 -14.15
CA VAL A 47 -4.21 1.00 -13.52
C VAL A 47 -3.68 1.81 -12.33
N ARG A 48 -4.06 3.09 -12.25
CA ARG A 48 -3.63 3.97 -11.18
C ARG A 48 -4.66 3.94 -10.04
N TRP A 49 -4.31 3.28 -8.95
CA TRP A 49 -5.08 3.36 -7.72
C TRP A 49 -4.82 4.69 -6.98
N MET A 50 -3.56 5.12 -6.92
CA MET A 50 -3.15 6.35 -6.23
C MET A 50 -2.13 7.13 -7.06
N PRO A 51 -2.19 8.48 -7.12
CA PRO A 51 -1.17 9.30 -7.72
C PRO A 51 0.16 9.20 -6.95
N MET A 52 1.17 8.55 -7.55
CA MET A 52 2.46 8.30 -6.88
C MET A 52 3.20 9.59 -6.49
N ASP A 53 3.03 10.67 -7.24
CA ASP A 53 3.57 11.99 -6.90
C ASP A 53 3.01 12.56 -5.58
N LYS A 54 1.77 12.19 -5.23
CA LYS A 54 1.17 12.55 -3.93
C LYS A 54 1.62 11.60 -2.83
N TRP A 55 1.68 10.30 -3.12
CA TRP A 55 2.18 9.29 -2.21
C TRP A 55 3.63 9.57 -1.81
N ASP A 56 4.50 9.83 -2.78
CA ASP A 56 5.93 10.09 -2.56
C ASP A 56 6.16 11.34 -1.68
N LYS A 57 5.24 12.33 -1.70
CA LYS A 57 5.29 13.49 -0.80
C LYS A 57 5.01 13.15 0.66
N CYS A 58 4.45 11.99 0.94
CA CYS A 58 4.22 11.50 2.30
C CYS A 58 5.41 10.67 2.82
N ALA A 59 6.39 10.37 1.97
CA ALA A 59 7.54 9.53 2.29
C ALA A 59 8.61 10.34 3.04
N PHE A 60 8.50 10.42 4.35
CA PHE A 60 9.58 10.87 5.23
C PHE A 60 9.78 9.85 6.35
N PRO A 61 11.01 9.71 6.84
CA PRO A 61 11.34 8.71 7.84
C PRO A 61 10.58 8.98 9.14
N VAL A 62 9.95 7.94 9.66
CA VAL A 62 9.29 7.94 10.96
C VAL A 62 10.28 7.40 12.00
N ASP A 63 10.56 8.17 13.04
CA ASP A 63 11.40 7.76 14.15
C ASP A 63 10.52 7.15 15.25
N ALA A 64 10.46 5.82 15.27
CA ALA A 64 9.63 5.07 16.22
C ALA A 64 9.97 5.35 17.70
N GLU A 65 11.23 5.66 18.01
CA GLU A 65 11.64 5.98 19.39
C GLU A 65 11.06 7.31 19.87
N LYS A 66 10.94 8.30 18.99
CA LYS A 66 10.29 9.58 19.32
C LYS A 66 8.78 9.46 19.53
N LEU A 67 8.18 8.37 19.10
CA LEU A 67 6.75 8.09 19.28
C LEU A 67 6.43 7.39 20.59
N ARG A 68 7.42 6.95 21.35
CA ARG A 68 7.22 6.27 22.65
C ARG A 68 6.33 7.09 23.59
N GLY A 69 5.34 6.41 24.17
CA GLY A 69 4.36 7.02 25.08
C GLY A 69 3.32 7.92 24.43
N ARG A 70 3.46 8.21 23.11
CA ARG A 70 2.44 9.00 22.40
C ARG A 70 1.14 8.23 22.24
N THR A 71 0.03 8.97 22.28
CA THR A 71 -1.28 8.43 21.95
C THR A 71 -1.36 8.05 20.49
N CYS A 72 -1.90 6.85 20.22
CA CYS A 72 -2.12 6.34 18.87
C CYS A 72 -3.38 5.47 18.80
N TYR A 73 -3.77 5.16 17.58
CA TYR A 73 -4.91 4.31 17.24
C TYR A 73 -4.44 3.20 16.32
N GLY A 74 -4.97 1.99 16.49
CA GLY A 74 -4.62 0.82 15.69
C GLY A 74 -5.68 0.50 14.64
N GLY A 75 -5.24 -0.02 13.49
CA GLY A 75 -6.09 -0.69 12.52
C GLY A 75 -5.55 -2.08 12.24
N LEU A 76 -6.38 -3.13 12.40
CA LEU A 76 -6.00 -4.52 12.23
C LEU A 76 -6.84 -5.16 11.13
N ASP A 77 -6.17 -5.74 10.15
CA ASP A 77 -6.76 -6.57 9.10
C ASP A 77 -6.14 -7.97 9.16
N LEU A 78 -6.96 -8.94 9.56
CA LEU A 78 -6.53 -10.33 9.75
C LEU A 78 -6.79 -11.16 8.50
N SER A 79 -5.75 -11.77 7.99
CA SER A 79 -5.82 -12.77 6.93
C SER A 79 -5.58 -14.16 7.49
N SER A 80 -6.23 -15.17 6.91
CA SER A 80 -6.01 -16.56 7.34
C SER A 80 -4.91 -17.27 6.55
N THR A 81 -4.95 -17.25 5.21
CA THR A 81 -4.08 -18.12 4.39
C THR A 81 -3.43 -17.44 3.19
N THR A 82 -4.12 -16.58 2.48
CA THR A 82 -3.69 -16.09 1.15
C THR A 82 -3.33 -14.63 1.09
N ASP A 83 -3.86 -13.82 1.97
CA ASP A 83 -3.60 -12.39 2.04
C ASP A 83 -2.50 -12.04 3.04
N ILE A 84 -2.15 -10.76 3.10
CA ILE A 84 -1.22 -10.20 4.09
C ILE A 84 -2.06 -9.78 5.30
N THR A 85 -1.67 -10.22 6.50
CA THR A 85 -2.18 -9.62 7.72
C THR A 85 -1.48 -8.30 7.96
N ALA A 86 -2.23 -7.28 8.30
CA ALA A 86 -1.71 -5.93 8.52
C ALA A 86 -2.16 -5.36 9.87
N PHE A 87 -1.24 -4.74 10.57
CA PHE A 87 -1.53 -3.88 11.72
C PHE A 87 -0.85 -2.54 11.53
N VAL A 88 -1.59 -1.46 11.68
CA VAL A 88 -1.05 -0.10 11.47
C VAL A 88 -1.37 0.77 12.68
N LEU A 89 -0.36 1.35 13.28
CA LEU A 89 -0.51 2.40 14.29
C LEU A 89 -0.51 3.78 13.63
N VAL A 90 -1.47 4.60 13.98
CA VAL A 90 -1.63 5.98 13.52
C VAL A 90 -1.45 6.92 14.70
N PHE A 91 -0.50 7.82 14.59
CA PHE A 91 -0.19 8.84 15.58
C PHE A 91 -0.70 10.19 15.08
N PRO A 92 -1.73 10.76 15.74
CA PRO A 92 -2.22 12.10 15.40
C PRO A 92 -1.14 13.17 15.62
N PRO A 93 -1.21 14.29 14.90
CA PRO A 93 -0.32 15.41 15.12
C PRO A 93 -0.49 15.98 16.54
N LEU A 94 0.60 16.48 17.12
CA LEU A 94 0.60 17.13 18.43
C LEU A 94 0.12 18.58 18.35
N ASP A 95 0.38 19.24 17.22
CA ASP A 95 -0.01 20.62 16.93
C ASP A 95 -0.23 20.82 15.43
N GLU A 96 -0.57 22.04 14.99
CA GLU A 96 -0.87 22.38 13.59
C GLU A 96 0.35 22.22 12.65
N SER A 97 1.57 22.22 13.17
CA SER A 97 2.81 22.06 12.41
C SER A 97 3.26 20.61 12.26
N ASP A 98 2.75 19.71 13.12
CA ASP A 98 3.03 18.28 13.11
C ASP A 98 2.17 17.55 12.06
N LYS A 99 2.54 16.33 11.74
CA LYS A 99 1.86 15.49 10.75
C LYS A 99 1.42 14.17 11.37
N TYR A 100 0.42 13.54 10.75
CA TYR A 100 0.13 12.15 11.04
C TYR A 100 1.33 11.28 10.72
N GLN A 101 1.67 10.38 11.64
CA GLN A 101 2.73 9.41 11.47
C GLN A 101 2.15 8.00 11.55
N PHE A 102 2.68 7.09 10.73
CA PHE A 102 2.19 5.74 10.61
C PHE A 102 3.32 4.75 10.88
N LEU A 103 3.03 3.72 11.70
CA LEU A 103 3.90 2.56 11.85
C LEU A 103 3.14 1.33 11.37
N PRO A 104 3.39 0.86 10.14
CA PRO A 104 2.78 -0.34 9.61
C PRO A 104 3.60 -1.58 9.96
N PHE A 105 2.90 -2.69 10.20
CA PHE A 105 3.44 -4.03 10.42
C PHE A 105 2.66 -5.01 9.57
N PHE A 106 3.36 -5.93 8.91
CA PHE A 106 2.76 -6.88 7.97
C PHE A 106 3.28 -8.27 8.22
N TRP A 107 2.39 -9.29 8.11
CA TRP A 107 2.74 -10.69 8.29
C TRP A 107 2.15 -11.57 7.19
N ILE A 108 2.90 -12.62 6.85
CA ILE A 108 2.45 -13.71 6.00
C ILE A 108 2.93 -15.04 6.57
N PRO A 109 2.25 -16.18 6.27
CA PRO A 109 2.75 -17.50 6.64
C PRO A 109 4.07 -17.83 5.93
N GLU A 110 4.99 -18.51 6.63
CA GLU A 110 6.27 -18.93 6.10
C GLU A 110 6.14 -20.06 5.09
N ASP A 111 5.19 -20.97 5.31
CA ASP A 111 4.95 -22.09 4.40
C ASP A 111 4.56 -21.58 3.01
N ASN A 112 5.22 -22.15 1.99
CA ASN A 112 5.02 -21.80 0.60
C ASN A 112 5.38 -20.33 0.23
N PHE A 113 6.22 -19.68 1.03
CA PHE A 113 6.66 -18.31 0.81
C PHE A 113 7.20 -18.07 -0.60
N ASP A 114 8.15 -18.91 -1.05
CA ASP A 114 8.72 -18.84 -2.40
C ASP A 114 7.69 -19.07 -3.52
N GLN A 115 6.69 -19.93 -3.26
CA GLN A 115 5.61 -20.17 -4.21
C GLN A 115 4.71 -18.95 -4.32
N ARG A 116 4.46 -18.23 -3.22
CA ARG A 116 3.70 -16.97 -3.21
C ARG A 116 4.41 -15.89 -4.02
N VAL A 117 5.72 -15.71 -3.82
CA VAL A 117 6.53 -14.76 -4.60
C VAL A 117 6.33 -15.00 -6.10
N ARG A 118 6.40 -16.27 -6.53
CA ARG A 118 6.24 -16.64 -7.95
C ARG A 118 4.82 -16.49 -8.46
N ARG A 119 3.82 -16.87 -7.67
CA ARG A 119 2.41 -16.83 -8.06
C ARG A 119 1.88 -15.42 -8.17
N ASP A 120 2.20 -14.59 -7.18
CA ASP A 120 1.64 -13.23 -7.04
C ASP A 120 2.48 -12.21 -7.81
N HIS A 121 3.69 -12.59 -8.27
CA HIS A 121 4.66 -11.67 -8.89
C HIS A 121 4.98 -10.45 -8.01
N VAL A 122 5.00 -10.65 -6.71
CA VAL A 122 5.27 -9.64 -5.69
C VAL A 122 6.57 -9.99 -4.97
N PRO A 123 7.49 -9.05 -4.76
CA PRO A 123 8.80 -9.30 -4.18
C PRO A 123 8.74 -9.38 -2.64
N TYR A 124 7.95 -10.31 -2.09
CA TYR A 124 7.81 -10.50 -0.64
C TYR A 124 9.15 -10.82 0.03
N ASP A 125 10.01 -11.57 -0.66
CA ASP A 125 11.35 -11.93 -0.21
C ASP A 125 12.28 -10.70 -0.06
N VAL A 126 12.08 -9.69 -0.89
CA VAL A 126 12.80 -8.42 -0.78
C VAL A 126 12.28 -7.62 0.42
N TRP A 127 10.96 -7.57 0.61
CA TRP A 127 10.34 -6.85 1.72
C TRP A 127 10.66 -7.47 3.07
N GLU A 128 10.71 -8.79 3.15
CA GLU A 128 11.10 -9.52 4.35
C GLU A 128 12.56 -9.21 4.72
N ARG A 129 13.50 -9.32 3.76
CA ARG A 129 14.91 -8.95 3.98
C ARG A 129 15.12 -7.49 4.37
N GLN A 130 14.24 -6.60 3.94
CA GLN A 130 14.27 -5.18 4.31
C GLN A 130 13.58 -4.88 5.64
N GLY A 131 12.96 -5.87 6.27
CA GLY A 131 12.24 -5.73 7.53
C GLY A 131 10.87 -5.05 7.43
N PHE A 132 10.29 -5.00 6.23
CA PHE A 132 8.94 -4.46 6.00
C PHE A 132 7.85 -5.52 6.14
N LEU A 133 8.22 -6.79 6.08
CA LEU A 133 7.31 -7.92 6.15
C LEU A 133 7.89 -8.96 7.10
N TYR A 134 7.05 -9.54 7.96
CA TYR A 134 7.41 -10.61 8.88
C TYR A 134 6.78 -11.93 8.43
N THR A 135 7.46 -13.03 8.69
CA THR A 135 6.90 -14.37 8.50
C THR A 135 6.44 -14.95 9.83
N THR A 136 5.37 -15.75 9.81
CA THR A 136 4.93 -16.56 10.94
C THR A 136 5.04 -18.05 10.59
N GLU A 137 5.44 -18.89 11.55
CA GLU A 137 5.55 -20.33 11.33
C GLU A 137 4.24 -20.96 10.84
N GLY A 138 4.35 -21.92 9.91
CA GLY A 138 3.23 -22.71 9.40
C GLY A 138 2.57 -22.11 8.16
N ASN A 139 1.42 -22.68 7.81
CA ASN A 139 0.66 -22.36 6.59
C ASN A 139 -0.45 -21.32 6.80
N VAL A 140 -0.65 -20.89 8.04
CA VAL A 140 -1.64 -19.87 8.47
C VAL A 140 -0.95 -18.83 9.32
N VAL A 141 -1.41 -17.59 9.26
CA VAL A 141 -0.92 -16.56 10.17
C VAL A 141 -1.28 -16.90 11.61
N HIS A 142 -0.28 -16.96 12.48
CA HIS A 142 -0.47 -17.34 13.88
C HIS A 142 -0.96 -16.13 14.68
N TYR A 143 -2.26 -16.09 14.99
CA TYR A 143 -2.88 -14.93 15.67
C TYR A 143 -2.29 -14.67 17.06
N GLY A 144 -1.93 -15.71 17.81
CA GLY A 144 -1.27 -15.53 19.11
C GLY A 144 0.08 -14.78 19.02
N PHE A 145 0.81 -14.93 17.91
CA PHE A 145 2.00 -14.13 17.66
C PHE A 145 1.65 -12.66 17.48
N ILE A 146 0.59 -12.35 16.73
CA ILE A 146 0.13 -10.98 16.48
C ILE A 146 -0.39 -10.34 17.77
N GLU A 147 -1.14 -11.08 18.59
CA GLU A 147 -1.60 -10.60 19.91
C GLU A 147 -0.42 -10.20 20.79
N THR A 148 0.58 -11.07 20.95
CA THR A 148 1.79 -10.80 21.73
C THR A 148 2.52 -9.57 21.18
N PHE A 149 2.63 -9.45 19.88
CA PHE A 149 3.27 -8.30 19.24
C PHE A 149 2.52 -6.98 19.51
N ILE A 150 1.18 -7.00 19.45
CA ILE A 150 0.34 -5.83 19.77
C ILE A 150 0.46 -5.48 21.26
N GLU A 151 0.54 -6.45 22.16
CA GLU A 151 0.78 -6.23 23.59
C GLU A 151 2.14 -5.53 23.83
N GLU A 152 3.20 -6.01 23.15
CA GLU A 152 4.52 -5.35 23.21
C GLU A 152 4.49 -3.90 22.68
N LEU A 153 3.72 -3.63 21.64
CA LEU A 153 3.51 -2.27 21.15
C LEU A 153 2.73 -1.42 22.17
N GLY A 154 1.74 -2.01 22.86
CA GLY A 154 1.01 -1.37 23.94
C GLY A 154 1.88 -0.96 25.14
N MET A 155 3.00 -1.68 25.38
CA MET A 155 3.99 -1.26 26.38
C MET A 155 4.86 -0.07 25.92
N LYS A 156 4.98 0.14 24.60
CA LYS A 156 5.79 1.21 24.01
C LYS A 156 4.98 2.47 23.73
N TYR A 157 3.72 2.30 23.30
CA TYR A 157 2.84 3.36 22.82
C TYR A 157 1.51 3.35 23.59
N ASN A 158 0.86 4.51 23.68
CA ASN A 158 -0.46 4.63 24.34
C ASN A 158 -1.56 4.37 23.30
N ILE A 159 -1.83 3.09 23.01
CA ILE A 159 -2.87 2.67 22.07
C ILE A 159 -4.25 2.88 22.74
N LYS A 160 -5.10 3.72 22.17
CA LYS A 160 -6.43 4.03 22.71
C LYS A 160 -7.50 3.08 22.22
N GLU A 161 -7.49 2.80 20.92
CA GLU A 161 -8.49 1.98 20.27
C GLU A 161 -7.84 1.20 19.12
N ILE A 162 -8.37 0.03 18.83
CA ILE A 162 -8.00 -0.78 17.68
C ILE A 162 -9.28 -1.08 16.88
N ALA A 163 -9.34 -0.57 15.65
CA ALA A 163 -10.38 -0.93 14.69
C ALA A 163 -9.99 -2.22 13.97
N PHE A 164 -10.93 -3.16 13.82
CA PHE A 164 -10.71 -4.40 13.10
C PHE A 164 -11.97 -4.87 12.37
N ASP A 165 -11.79 -5.64 11.30
CA ASP A 165 -12.91 -6.28 10.62
C ASP A 165 -13.41 -7.49 11.44
N ARG A 166 -14.73 -7.67 11.46
CA ARG A 166 -15.40 -8.78 12.14
C ARG A 166 -15.03 -10.16 11.58
N TRP A 167 -14.74 -10.21 10.30
CA TRP A 167 -14.46 -11.46 9.59
C TRP A 167 -13.05 -11.95 9.95
N GLY A 168 -12.99 -13.03 10.73
CA GLY A 168 -11.74 -13.65 11.17
C GLY A 168 -11.28 -13.27 12.58
N ALA A 169 -11.85 -12.24 13.22
CA ALA A 169 -11.46 -11.78 14.55
C ALA A 169 -12.30 -12.39 15.70
N VAL A 170 -13.26 -13.23 15.40
CA VAL A 170 -14.07 -13.95 16.41
C VAL A 170 -13.61 -15.41 16.45
N GLN A 171 -12.70 -15.70 17.35
CA GLN A 171 -12.40 -17.03 17.86
C GLN A 171 -12.57 -17.04 19.38
#